data_46fa88a080ad0a8c604176ad0ea98433
#
_entry.id   46fa88a080ad0a8c604176ad0ea98433
#
_cell.length_a   1.000
_cell.length_b   1.000
_cell.length_c   1.000
_cell.angle_alpha   90.00
_cell.angle_beta   90.00
_cell.angle_gamma   90.00
#
_symmetry.space_group_name_H-M   'P 1'
#
loop_
_entity.id
_entity.type
_entity.pdbx_description
1 polymer ?
#
loop_
_entity_poly.entity_id
_entity_poly.type
_entity_poly.pdbx_seq_one_letter_code
_entity_poly.pdbx_strand_id
1 'polypeptide(L)'
;RLIEVRPTHILDMIKGLEEEGYARTTVIQSLSVVRQLFKKAYGGKMIPIDPVADIKLPKEEPGEIPDEKIMQEQEDEKCLSIYDTHRFLESCKNTRYYELFFILLHTGLRIGEALALEWCDLDFKHEKLRVYKTLNRVTKYYDSKGNELPERYSTIQITTPKKSASNRKVPLTDAVIAAFMSWKEKQDRDKEKLGKNWGKTNILLKKYPGLIFTTSSGRSYLPSSAQTECRRIVGI
;
A
#
# COMPACT_ATOMS: atom_id res chain seq x y z
N ARG A 1 8.14 14.26 -31.52
CA ARG A 1 9.30 13.37 -31.40
C ARG A 1 10.14 13.79 -30.18
N LEU A 2 10.90 12.87 -29.55
CA LEU A 2 11.72 13.20 -28.37
C LEU A 2 12.76 14.31 -28.64
N ILE A 3 13.29 14.34 -29.83
CA ILE A 3 14.29 15.34 -30.28
C ILE A 3 13.70 16.76 -30.41
N GLU A 4 12.40 16.90 -30.49
CA GLU A 4 11.72 18.20 -30.67
C GLU A 4 11.32 18.80 -29.31
N VAL A 5 11.48 18.06 -28.22
CA VAL A 5 11.15 18.56 -26.88
C VAL A 5 12.20 19.55 -26.43
N ARG A 6 11.75 20.73 -26.05
CA ARG A 6 12.57 21.84 -25.55
C ARG A 6 12.32 22.05 -24.06
N PRO A 7 13.23 22.69 -23.34
CA PRO A 7 13.03 23.06 -21.94
C PRO A 7 11.72 23.80 -21.68
N THR A 8 11.29 24.67 -22.61
CA THR A 8 10.03 25.41 -22.53
C THR A 8 8.82 24.49 -22.42
N HIS A 9 8.75 23.42 -23.18
CA HIS A 9 7.65 22.45 -23.11
C HIS A 9 7.55 21.77 -21.74
N ILE A 10 8.68 21.57 -21.06
CA ILE A 10 8.71 21.00 -19.71
C ILE A 10 8.26 22.04 -18.68
N LEU A 11 8.65 23.29 -18.84
CA LEU A 11 8.18 24.39 -18.00
C LEU A 11 6.67 24.62 -18.15
N ASP A 12 6.16 24.57 -19.38
CA ASP A 12 4.72 24.66 -19.67
C ASP A 12 3.94 23.50 -19.04
N MET A 13 4.49 22.28 -19.08
CA MET A 13 3.91 21.12 -18.40
C MET A 13 3.84 21.33 -16.88
N ILE A 14 4.92 21.84 -16.28
CA ILE A 14 4.96 22.12 -14.84
C ILE A 14 3.90 23.16 -14.50
N LYS A 15 3.89 24.28 -15.23
CA LYS A 15 2.93 25.37 -15.04
C LYS A 15 1.49 24.89 -15.19
N GLY A 16 1.20 24.08 -16.21
CA GLY A 16 -0.13 23.49 -16.41
C GLY A 16 -0.57 22.61 -15.23
N LEU A 17 0.33 21.80 -14.67
CA LEU A 17 0.02 21.00 -13.48
C LEU A 17 -0.25 21.87 -12.24
N GLU A 18 0.46 22.99 -12.08
CA GLU A 18 0.25 23.94 -10.99
C GLU A 18 -1.09 24.70 -11.18
N GLU A 19 -1.41 25.13 -12.39
CA GLU A 19 -2.68 25.79 -12.73
C GLU A 19 -3.89 24.88 -12.55
N GLU A 20 -3.76 23.57 -12.82
CA GLU A 20 -4.78 22.55 -12.54
C GLU A 20 -4.91 22.21 -11.04
N GLY A 21 -4.09 22.81 -10.17
CA GLY A 21 -4.16 22.67 -8.71
C GLY A 21 -3.56 21.35 -8.19
N TYR A 22 -2.70 20.68 -8.95
CA TYR A 22 -2.01 19.49 -8.45
C TYR A 22 -1.05 19.83 -7.30
N ALA A 23 -1.03 18.96 -6.29
CA ALA A 23 -0.09 19.11 -5.18
C ALA A 23 1.36 19.13 -5.67
N ARG A 24 2.20 19.97 -5.07
CA ARG A 24 3.63 20.12 -5.42
C ARG A 24 4.37 18.78 -5.45
N THR A 25 4.05 17.86 -4.55
CA THR A 25 4.61 16.49 -4.56
C THR A 25 4.32 15.75 -5.86
N THR A 26 3.14 15.94 -6.43
CA THR A 26 2.74 15.36 -7.73
C THR A 26 3.56 15.98 -8.87
N VAL A 27 3.76 17.30 -8.86
CA VAL A 27 4.60 18.01 -9.83
C VAL A 27 6.03 17.51 -9.77
N ILE A 28 6.62 17.37 -8.57
CA ILE A 28 7.98 16.84 -8.36
C ILE A 28 8.09 15.41 -8.89
N GLN A 29 7.11 14.55 -8.62
CA GLN A 29 7.10 13.17 -9.10
C GLN A 29 7.02 13.12 -10.63
N SER A 30 6.15 13.91 -11.24
CA SER A 30 6.02 14.01 -12.71
C SER A 30 7.34 14.45 -13.35
N LEU A 31 7.95 15.51 -12.82
CA LEU A 31 9.26 15.98 -13.30
C LEU A 31 10.36 14.93 -13.10
N SER A 32 10.32 14.16 -12.01
CA SER A 32 11.28 13.07 -11.78
C SER A 32 11.19 11.97 -12.85
N VAL A 33 9.99 11.60 -13.28
CA VAL A 33 9.76 10.63 -14.36
C VAL A 33 10.32 11.18 -15.68
N VAL A 34 9.99 12.44 -16.00
CA VAL A 34 10.46 13.12 -17.21
C VAL A 34 12.00 13.18 -17.23
N ARG A 35 12.63 13.52 -16.12
CA ARG A 35 14.10 13.53 -15.98
C ARG A 35 14.70 12.14 -16.25
N GLN A 36 14.13 11.09 -15.69
CA GLN A 36 14.64 9.74 -15.92
C GLN A 36 14.55 9.34 -17.39
N LEU A 37 13.44 9.69 -18.06
CA LEU A 37 13.23 9.42 -19.49
C LEU A 37 14.30 10.13 -20.35
N PHE A 38 14.45 11.44 -20.17
CA PHE A 38 15.39 12.22 -20.99
C PHE A 38 16.85 11.90 -20.67
N LYS A 39 17.19 11.66 -19.40
CA LYS A 39 18.52 11.18 -19.02
C LYS A 39 18.88 9.86 -19.71
N LYS A 40 17.91 8.93 -19.80
CA LYS A 40 18.09 7.65 -20.51
C LYS A 40 18.23 7.85 -22.03
N ALA A 41 17.42 8.72 -22.63
CA ALA A 41 17.47 9.04 -24.05
C ALA A 41 18.80 9.73 -24.42
N TYR A 42 19.28 10.68 -23.62
CA TYR A 42 20.55 11.36 -23.81
C TYR A 42 21.72 10.39 -23.63
N GLY A 43 21.75 9.57 -22.57
CA GLY A 43 22.78 8.56 -22.34
C GLY A 43 22.83 7.48 -23.45
N GLY A 44 21.67 7.17 -24.03
CA GLY A 44 21.53 6.26 -25.17
C GLY A 44 21.80 6.93 -26.54
N LYS A 45 22.25 8.20 -26.56
CA LYS A 45 22.52 8.99 -27.79
C LYS A 45 21.30 9.10 -28.72
N MET A 46 20.09 8.98 -28.22
CA MET A 46 18.84 9.14 -28.97
C MET A 46 18.49 10.62 -29.18
N ILE A 47 19.00 11.50 -28.32
CA ILE A 47 18.86 12.95 -28.38
C ILE A 47 20.24 13.61 -28.16
N PRO A 48 20.52 14.75 -28.80
CA PRO A 48 21.82 15.42 -28.68
C PRO A 48 21.98 16.24 -27.41
N ILE A 49 20.85 16.67 -26.79
CA ILE A 49 20.81 17.52 -25.59
C ILE A 49 19.73 17.01 -24.68
N ASP A 50 19.99 17.04 -23.38
CA ASP A 50 18.97 16.73 -22.35
C ASP A 50 18.16 18.01 -22.04
N PRO A 51 16.87 18.08 -22.43
CA PRO A 51 16.07 19.30 -22.23
C PRO A 51 15.66 19.54 -20.78
N VAL A 52 15.99 18.64 -19.86
CA VAL A 52 15.59 18.71 -18.45
C VAL A 52 16.78 18.94 -17.51
N ALA A 53 18.01 18.94 -18.03
CA ALA A 53 19.23 18.98 -17.22
C ALA A 53 19.25 20.16 -16.24
N ASP A 54 18.87 21.36 -16.71
CA ASP A 54 18.96 22.60 -15.95
C ASP A 54 17.62 23.05 -15.33
N ILE A 55 16.54 22.31 -15.53
CA ILE A 55 15.23 22.64 -14.98
C ILE A 55 15.23 22.37 -13.48
N LYS A 56 15.07 23.40 -12.69
CA LYS A 56 14.89 23.31 -11.24
C LYS A 56 13.51 23.86 -10.88
N LEU A 57 12.77 23.14 -10.06
CA LEU A 57 11.59 23.71 -9.43
C LEU A 57 12.04 24.80 -8.44
N PRO A 58 11.32 25.92 -8.38
CA PRO A 58 11.56 26.92 -7.34
C PRO A 58 11.59 26.21 -5.98
N LYS A 59 12.57 26.56 -5.14
CA LYS A 59 12.51 26.14 -3.74
C LYS A 59 11.29 26.81 -3.12
N GLU A 60 10.53 26.06 -2.34
CA GLU A 60 9.58 26.71 -1.44
C GLU A 60 10.42 27.63 -0.54
N GLU A 61 10.06 28.89 -0.48
CA GLU A 61 10.55 29.72 0.60
C GLU A 61 10.07 29.06 1.90
N PRO A 62 10.92 28.97 2.93
CA PRO A 62 10.47 28.48 4.22
C PRO A 62 9.27 29.35 4.61
N GLY A 63 8.08 28.77 4.55
CA GLY A 63 6.90 29.43 5.07
C GLY A 63 7.17 29.81 6.54
N GLU A 64 6.53 30.84 7.01
CA GLU A 64 6.50 31.11 8.46
C GLU A 64 6.17 29.81 9.18
N ILE A 65 6.94 29.49 10.22
CA ILE A 65 6.68 28.30 11.03
C ILE A 65 5.24 28.45 11.51
N PRO A 66 4.32 27.54 11.10
CA PRO A 66 2.93 27.67 11.51
C PRO A 66 2.85 27.64 13.04
N ASP A 67 1.95 28.43 13.61
CA ASP A 67 1.69 28.43 15.05
C ASP A 67 1.48 26.97 15.51
N GLU A 68 2.08 26.62 16.63
CA GLU A 68 2.05 25.24 17.18
C GLU A 68 0.62 24.68 17.25
N LYS A 69 -0.38 25.56 17.50
CA LYS A 69 -1.81 25.23 17.45
C LYS A 69 -2.28 24.83 16.05
N ILE A 70 -1.84 25.55 15.01
CA ILE A 70 -2.23 25.26 13.62
C ILE A 70 -1.59 23.93 13.16
N MET A 71 -0.34 23.68 13.59
CA MET A 71 0.32 22.40 13.32
C MET A 71 -0.41 21.24 14.00
N GLN A 72 -0.84 21.44 15.25
CA GLN A 72 -1.56 20.41 16.00
C GLN A 72 -2.95 20.15 15.44
N GLU A 73 -3.69 21.17 15.06
CA GLU A 73 -4.98 21.04 14.37
C GLU A 73 -4.85 20.30 13.03
N GLN A 74 -3.80 20.59 12.24
CA GLN A 74 -3.53 19.90 10.97
C GLN A 74 -3.06 18.46 11.16
N GLU A 75 -2.41 18.11 12.26
CA GLU A 75 -2.06 16.74 12.61
C GLU A 75 -3.30 15.98 13.10
N ASP A 76 -4.14 16.60 13.91
CA ASP A 76 -5.38 16.02 14.41
C ASP A 76 -6.39 15.74 13.28
N GLU A 77 -6.47 16.62 12.26
CA GLU A 77 -7.30 16.37 11.07
C GLU A 77 -6.86 15.16 10.24
N LYS A 78 -5.58 14.78 10.31
CA LYS A 78 -5.03 13.61 9.58
C LYS A 78 -5.18 12.31 10.34
N CYS A 79 -5.52 12.37 11.62
CA CYS A 79 -5.65 11.21 12.50
C CYS A 79 -7.11 10.96 12.85
N LEU A 80 -7.50 9.68 12.90
CA LEU A 80 -8.80 9.31 13.44
C LEU A 80 -8.83 9.62 14.94
N SER A 81 -9.83 10.37 15.39
CA SER A 81 -10.09 10.56 16.81
C SER A 81 -10.40 9.21 17.48
N ILE A 82 -10.26 9.13 18.80
CA ILE A 82 -10.66 7.95 19.58
C ILE A 82 -12.14 7.65 19.35
N TYR A 83 -12.98 8.68 19.30
CA TYR A 83 -14.41 8.56 19.05
C TYR A 83 -14.69 7.98 17.65
N ASP A 84 -14.04 8.49 16.62
CA ASP A 84 -14.22 8.01 15.25
C ASP A 84 -13.70 6.60 15.07
N THR A 85 -12.58 6.27 15.74
CA THR A 85 -12.05 4.90 15.80
C THR A 85 -13.08 3.93 16.38
N HIS A 86 -13.71 4.28 17.49
CA HIS A 86 -14.78 3.47 18.10
C HIS A 86 -15.98 3.32 17.18
N ARG A 87 -16.48 4.42 16.60
CA ARG A 87 -17.59 4.39 15.64
C ARG A 87 -17.29 3.50 14.44
N PHE A 88 -16.10 3.62 13.88
CA PHE A 88 -15.67 2.79 12.77
C PHE A 88 -15.67 1.31 13.15
N LEU A 89 -15.06 0.95 14.28
CA LEU A 89 -15.01 -0.43 14.74
C LEU A 89 -16.40 -1.00 15.03
N GLU A 90 -17.31 -0.22 15.64
CA GLU A 90 -18.69 -0.62 15.83
C GLU A 90 -19.41 -0.92 14.51
N SER A 91 -19.21 -0.05 13.50
CA SER A 91 -19.76 -0.25 12.16
C SER A 91 -19.18 -1.47 11.44
N CYS A 92 -17.98 -1.92 11.84
CA CYS A 92 -17.31 -3.09 11.28
C CYS A 92 -17.74 -4.42 11.93
N LYS A 93 -18.33 -4.42 13.14
CA LYS A 93 -18.55 -5.61 13.98
C LYS A 93 -19.19 -6.79 13.26
N ASN A 94 -20.15 -6.51 12.38
CA ASN A 94 -20.87 -7.53 11.65
C ASN A 94 -20.23 -7.86 10.29
N THR A 95 -19.07 -7.33 10.00
CA THR A 95 -18.35 -7.61 8.77
C THR A 95 -17.25 -8.64 9.01
N ARG A 96 -16.86 -9.33 7.95
CA ARG A 96 -15.72 -10.25 8.02
C ARG A 96 -14.37 -9.52 8.12
N TYR A 97 -14.35 -8.19 7.99
CA TYR A 97 -13.15 -7.37 8.05
C TYR A 97 -12.86 -6.80 9.45
N TYR A 98 -13.74 -7.06 10.42
CA TYR A 98 -13.63 -6.49 11.77
C TYR A 98 -12.25 -6.74 12.40
N GLU A 99 -11.83 -8.00 12.50
CA GLU A 99 -10.55 -8.34 13.12
C GLU A 99 -9.36 -7.76 12.34
N LEU A 100 -9.44 -7.72 11.01
CA LEU A 100 -8.40 -7.10 10.19
C LEU A 100 -8.28 -5.61 10.51
N PHE A 101 -9.38 -4.88 10.52
CA PHE A 101 -9.36 -3.44 10.81
C PHE A 101 -8.97 -3.16 12.26
N PHE A 102 -9.46 -3.97 13.20
CA PHE A 102 -9.07 -3.87 14.60
C PHE A 102 -7.56 -4.02 14.77
N ILE A 103 -6.96 -5.05 14.18
CA ILE A 103 -5.54 -5.30 14.24
C ILE A 103 -4.74 -4.18 13.56
N LEU A 104 -5.19 -3.68 12.40
CA LEU A 104 -4.53 -2.56 11.71
C LEU A 104 -4.47 -1.30 12.57
N LEU A 105 -5.58 -0.94 13.20
CA LEU A 105 -5.68 0.26 14.06
C LEU A 105 -4.80 0.17 15.31
N HIS A 106 -4.71 -1.03 15.91
CA HIS A 106 -3.94 -1.22 17.15
C HIS A 106 -2.45 -1.50 16.93
N THR A 107 -2.05 -1.89 15.72
CA THR A 107 -0.65 -2.28 15.44
C THR A 107 0.09 -1.32 14.51
N GLY A 108 -0.62 -0.43 13.83
CA GLY A 108 -0.04 0.46 12.81
C GLY A 108 0.56 -0.28 11.61
N LEU A 109 0.12 -1.51 11.34
CA LEU A 109 0.56 -2.26 10.17
C LEU A 109 0.02 -1.63 8.88
N ARG A 110 0.84 -1.64 7.84
CA ARG A 110 0.32 -1.35 6.50
C ARG A 110 -0.59 -2.50 6.05
N ILE A 111 -1.64 -2.20 5.31
CA ILE A 111 -2.59 -3.21 4.83
C ILE A 111 -1.90 -4.39 4.12
N GLY A 112 -0.91 -4.12 3.27
CA GLY A 112 -0.14 -5.17 2.60
C GLY A 112 0.69 -6.03 3.55
N GLU A 113 1.21 -5.47 4.64
CA GLU A 113 1.93 -6.19 5.69
C GLU A 113 0.97 -7.14 6.43
N ALA A 114 -0.19 -6.63 6.87
CA ALA A 114 -1.19 -7.43 7.56
C ALA A 114 -1.68 -8.60 6.69
N LEU A 115 -1.97 -8.36 5.41
CA LEU A 115 -2.44 -9.39 4.48
C LEU A 115 -1.37 -10.43 4.10
N ALA A 116 -0.09 -10.15 4.38
CA ALA A 116 0.99 -11.10 4.16
C ALA A 116 1.36 -11.93 5.40
N LEU A 117 0.70 -11.70 6.55
CA LEU A 117 0.98 -12.41 7.78
C LEU A 117 0.61 -13.88 7.70
N GLU A 118 1.46 -14.69 8.30
CA GLU A 118 1.22 -16.11 8.56
C GLU A 118 1.18 -16.37 10.08
N TRP A 119 0.51 -17.44 10.49
CA TRP A 119 0.43 -17.82 11.90
C TRP A 119 1.81 -18.04 12.56
N CYS A 120 2.82 -18.43 11.79
CA CYS A 120 4.19 -18.58 12.28
C CYS A 120 4.92 -17.23 12.51
N ASP A 121 4.36 -16.11 12.06
CA ASP A 121 4.91 -14.78 12.31
C ASP A 121 4.51 -14.24 13.70
N LEU A 122 3.56 -14.90 14.39
CA LEU A 122 3.06 -14.56 15.71
C LEU A 122 3.76 -15.37 16.80
N ASP A 123 4.39 -14.68 17.73
CA ASP A 123 4.96 -15.26 18.94
C ASP A 123 4.04 -14.88 20.13
N PHE A 124 3.05 -15.72 20.38
CA PHE A 124 2.09 -15.50 21.46
C PHE A 124 2.74 -15.58 22.84
N LYS A 125 3.81 -16.34 23.00
CA LYS A 125 4.54 -16.48 24.26
C LYS A 125 5.26 -15.20 24.67
N HIS A 126 5.84 -14.50 23.69
CA HIS A 126 6.58 -13.27 23.92
C HIS A 126 5.78 -12.03 23.46
N GLU A 127 4.49 -12.20 23.10
CA GLU A 127 3.55 -11.14 22.70
C GLU A 127 4.12 -10.24 21.60
N LYS A 128 4.67 -10.86 20.54
CA LYS A 128 5.36 -10.17 19.45
C LYS A 128 4.88 -10.68 18.09
N LEU A 129 4.77 -9.75 17.17
CA LEU A 129 4.50 -10.00 15.76
C LEU A 129 5.73 -9.63 14.94
N ARG A 130 6.18 -10.51 14.07
CA ARG A 130 7.28 -10.26 13.14
C ARG A 130 6.74 -9.78 11.80
N VAL A 131 7.14 -8.56 11.39
CA VAL A 131 6.76 -7.94 10.12
C VAL A 131 7.97 -7.87 9.19
N TYR A 132 7.94 -8.62 8.09
CA TYR A 132 9.04 -8.69 7.11
C TYR A 132 8.57 -9.03 5.70
N LYS A 133 7.25 -9.10 5.50
CA LYS A 133 6.60 -9.43 4.23
C LYS A 133 5.52 -8.41 3.92
N THR A 134 5.21 -8.26 2.66
CA THR A 134 4.07 -7.45 2.19
C THR A 134 3.41 -8.10 0.99
N LEU A 135 2.09 -8.09 0.97
CA LEU A 135 1.28 -8.55 -0.14
C LEU A 135 1.02 -7.37 -1.08
N ASN A 136 1.42 -7.55 -2.34
CA ASN A 136 1.25 -6.55 -3.38
C ASN A 136 0.54 -7.15 -4.59
N ARG A 137 -0.23 -6.30 -5.26
CA ARG A 137 -0.74 -6.60 -6.61
C ARG A 137 0.25 -6.06 -7.62
N VAL A 138 0.79 -6.93 -8.46
CA VAL A 138 1.74 -6.57 -9.52
C VAL A 138 1.06 -6.79 -10.86
N THR A 139 0.99 -5.73 -11.65
CA THR A 139 0.52 -5.81 -13.03
C THR A 139 1.73 -5.94 -13.95
N LYS A 140 1.77 -6.99 -14.74
CA LYS A 140 2.82 -7.19 -15.75
C LYS A 140 2.30 -6.74 -17.09
N TYR A 141 3.12 -5.96 -17.77
CA TYR A 141 2.89 -5.46 -19.13
C TYR A 141 3.80 -6.17 -20.14
N TYR A 142 4.90 -6.76 -19.65
CA TYR A 142 5.91 -7.42 -20.43
C TYR A 142 6.19 -8.82 -19.88
N ASP A 143 6.56 -9.73 -20.75
CA ASP A 143 7.04 -11.07 -20.38
C ASP A 143 8.46 -11.01 -19.79
N SER A 144 9.01 -12.16 -19.42
CA SER A 144 10.39 -12.27 -18.91
C SER A 144 11.47 -11.96 -19.97
N LYS A 145 11.10 -11.93 -21.25
CA LYS A 145 11.98 -11.61 -22.38
C LYS A 145 11.88 -10.14 -22.80
N GLY A 146 10.98 -9.36 -22.19
CA GLY A 146 10.75 -7.96 -22.51
C GLY A 146 9.76 -7.71 -23.63
N ASN A 147 9.04 -8.71 -24.11
CA ASN A 147 8.00 -8.54 -25.12
C ASN A 147 6.71 -8.05 -24.44
N GLU A 148 5.99 -7.18 -25.10
CA GLU A 148 4.69 -6.71 -24.60
C GLU A 148 3.67 -7.84 -24.60
N LEU A 149 2.97 -7.98 -23.47
CA LEU A 149 1.91 -8.98 -23.33
C LEU A 149 0.65 -8.51 -24.05
N PRO A 150 -0.06 -9.39 -24.79
CA PRO A 150 -1.28 -9.04 -25.50
C PRO A 150 -2.39 -8.57 -24.54
N GLU A 151 -2.37 -9.06 -23.31
CA GLU A 151 -3.27 -8.63 -22.25
C GLU A 151 -2.50 -8.35 -20.96
N ARG A 152 -2.98 -7.35 -20.20
CA ARG A 152 -2.42 -7.01 -18.89
C ARG A 152 -2.66 -8.15 -17.91
N TYR A 153 -1.62 -8.70 -17.39
CA TYR A 153 -1.70 -9.76 -16.39
C TYR A 153 -1.41 -9.23 -14.98
N SER A 154 -2.42 -9.27 -14.12
CA SER A 154 -2.27 -8.89 -12.71
C SER A 154 -2.15 -10.13 -11.84
N THR A 155 -1.11 -10.19 -11.04
CA THR A 155 -0.87 -11.26 -10.06
C THR A 155 -0.67 -10.69 -8.67
N ILE A 156 -1.01 -11.48 -7.67
CA ILE A 156 -0.77 -11.15 -6.27
C ILE A 156 0.52 -11.83 -5.85
N GLN A 157 1.42 -11.08 -5.23
CA GLN A 157 2.70 -11.59 -4.77
C GLN A 157 2.97 -11.14 -3.34
N ILE A 158 3.58 -12.03 -2.54
CA ILE A 158 4.17 -11.68 -1.27
C ILE A 158 5.67 -11.46 -1.53
N THR A 159 6.14 -10.27 -1.18
CA THR A 159 7.52 -9.83 -1.36
C THR A 159 8.10 -9.36 -0.03
N THR A 160 9.42 -9.42 0.09
CA THR A 160 10.12 -8.77 1.19
C THR A 160 10.26 -7.28 0.90
N PRO A 161 10.21 -6.42 1.92
CA PRO A 161 10.43 -4.99 1.75
C PRO A 161 11.82 -4.70 1.17
N LYS A 162 11.92 -3.68 0.31
CA LYS A 162 13.18 -3.27 -0.32
C LYS A 162 14.23 -2.73 0.68
N LYS A 163 13.81 -2.28 1.87
CA LYS A 163 14.70 -1.73 2.91
C LYS A 163 14.66 -2.62 4.15
N SER A 164 15.81 -2.93 4.71
CA SER A 164 15.97 -3.71 5.96
C SER A 164 15.23 -3.07 7.15
N ALA A 165 15.12 -1.74 7.18
CA ALA A 165 14.38 -0.99 8.20
C ALA A 165 12.87 -1.33 8.28
N SER A 166 12.33 -2.00 7.26
CA SER A 166 10.94 -2.48 7.29
C SER A 166 10.76 -3.82 8.02
N ASN A 167 11.85 -4.50 8.36
CA ASN A 167 11.81 -5.71 9.17
C ASN A 167 11.78 -5.29 10.65
N ARG A 168 10.62 -5.47 11.29
CA ARG A 168 10.42 -5.04 12.67
C ARG A 168 9.59 -6.05 13.45
N LYS A 169 9.73 -6.00 14.76
CA LYS A 169 8.83 -6.68 15.70
C LYS A 169 7.86 -5.66 16.27
N VAL A 170 6.59 -5.99 16.25
CA VAL A 170 5.52 -5.17 16.82
C VAL A 170 5.04 -5.88 18.08
N PRO A 171 4.94 -5.18 19.24
CA PRO A 171 4.36 -5.76 20.44
C PRO A 171 2.86 -5.98 20.23
N LEU A 172 2.34 -7.04 20.82
CA LEU A 172 0.91 -7.39 20.79
C LEU A 172 0.31 -7.12 22.17
N THR A 173 -0.83 -6.47 22.19
CA THR A 173 -1.65 -6.35 23.39
C THR A 173 -2.60 -7.54 23.51
N ASP A 174 -3.11 -7.83 24.70
CA ASP A 174 -4.09 -8.90 24.93
C ASP A 174 -5.30 -8.77 24.00
N ALA A 175 -5.77 -7.54 23.77
CA ALA A 175 -6.88 -7.27 22.87
C ALA A 175 -6.58 -7.66 21.40
N VAL A 176 -5.36 -7.41 20.94
CA VAL A 176 -4.91 -7.80 19.59
C VAL A 176 -4.74 -9.32 19.49
N ILE A 177 -4.21 -9.95 20.53
CA ILE A 177 -4.11 -11.41 20.63
C ILE A 177 -5.50 -12.04 20.56
N ALA A 178 -6.44 -11.52 21.34
CA ALA A 178 -7.84 -11.98 21.32
C ALA A 178 -8.48 -11.84 19.93
N ALA A 179 -8.21 -10.73 19.21
CA ALA A 179 -8.67 -10.54 17.84
C ALA A 179 -8.07 -11.57 16.87
N PHE A 180 -6.78 -11.90 16.99
CA PHE A 180 -6.17 -12.97 16.19
C PHE A 180 -6.79 -14.33 16.51
N MET A 181 -7.05 -14.64 17.77
CA MET A 181 -7.69 -15.91 18.18
C MET A 181 -9.11 -16.01 17.65
N SER A 182 -9.92 -14.95 17.77
CA SER A 182 -11.26 -14.87 17.17
C SER A 182 -11.23 -15.12 15.67
N TRP A 183 -10.26 -14.51 14.97
CA TRP A 183 -10.08 -14.76 13.54
C TRP A 183 -9.68 -16.20 13.24
N LYS A 184 -8.82 -16.80 14.05
CA LYS A 184 -8.39 -18.18 13.90
C LYS A 184 -9.58 -19.14 13.97
N GLU A 185 -10.46 -18.97 14.94
CA GLU A 185 -11.69 -19.77 15.08
C GLU A 185 -12.60 -19.64 13.86
N LYS A 186 -12.74 -18.41 13.30
CA LYS A 186 -13.51 -18.19 12.08
C LYS A 186 -12.88 -18.93 10.88
N GLN A 187 -11.56 -18.84 10.75
CA GLN A 187 -10.84 -19.50 9.66
C GLN A 187 -10.90 -21.02 9.77
N ASP A 188 -10.77 -21.57 10.99
CA ASP A 188 -10.81 -23.02 11.21
C ASP A 188 -12.22 -23.59 10.95
N ARG A 189 -13.28 -22.87 11.35
CA ARG A 189 -14.68 -23.22 10.98
C ARG A 189 -14.89 -23.24 9.45
N ASP A 190 -14.30 -22.29 8.73
CA ASP A 190 -14.39 -22.27 7.26
C ASP A 190 -13.63 -23.44 6.62
N LYS A 191 -12.49 -23.82 7.19
CA LYS A 191 -11.71 -24.99 6.75
C LYS A 191 -12.49 -26.28 6.96
N GLU A 192 -13.13 -26.43 8.11
CA GLU A 192 -13.98 -27.61 8.40
C GLU A 192 -15.15 -27.73 7.43
N LYS A 193 -15.86 -26.61 7.17
CA LYS A 193 -17.01 -26.58 6.25
C LYS A 193 -16.65 -26.95 4.83
N LEU A 194 -15.52 -26.52 4.32
CA LEU A 194 -15.13 -26.71 2.92
C LEU A 194 -14.16 -27.86 2.73
N GLY A 195 -13.54 -28.37 3.79
CA GLY A 195 -12.59 -29.46 3.75
C GLY A 195 -11.52 -29.28 2.65
N LYS A 196 -11.37 -30.27 1.80
CA LYS A 196 -10.38 -30.26 0.70
C LYS A 196 -10.60 -29.16 -0.37
N ASN A 197 -11.76 -28.50 -0.35
CA ASN A 197 -12.07 -27.42 -1.30
C ASN A 197 -11.61 -26.04 -0.78
N TRP A 198 -11.30 -25.93 0.52
CA TRP A 198 -10.81 -24.67 1.08
C TRP A 198 -9.45 -24.30 0.49
N GLY A 199 -9.34 -23.10 -0.05
CA GLY A 199 -8.10 -22.59 -0.66
C GLY A 199 -7.61 -23.33 -1.92
N LYS A 200 -8.37 -24.27 -2.47
CA LYS A 200 -7.95 -25.11 -3.60
C LYS A 200 -7.47 -24.31 -4.82
N THR A 201 -8.07 -23.17 -5.09
CA THR A 201 -7.74 -22.29 -6.21
C THR A 201 -6.74 -21.20 -5.86
N ASN A 202 -6.31 -21.12 -4.60
CA ASN A 202 -5.41 -20.05 -4.13
C ASN A 202 -3.95 -20.45 -4.27
N ILE A 203 -3.27 -19.90 -5.28
CA ILE A 203 -1.84 -20.13 -5.53
C ILE A 203 -0.97 -19.63 -4.36
N LEU A 204 -1.34 -18.50 -3.73
CA LEU A 204 -0.60 -17.99 -2.57
C LEU A 204 -0.68 -18.93 -1.38
N LEU A 205 -1.83 -19.51 -1.12
CA LEU A 205 -2.01 -20.42 0.01
C LEU A 205 -1.21 -21.73 -0.16
N LYS A 206 -0.96 -22.15 -1.39
CA LYS A 206 -0.04 -23.29 -1.66
C LYS A 206 1.40 -22.96 -1.26
N LYS A 207 1.82 -21.71 -1.47
CA LYS A 207 3.18 -21.24 -1.13
C LYS A 207 3.29 -20.78 0.34
N TYR A 208 2.20 -20.22 0.87
CA TYR A 208 2.11 -19.67 2.23
C TYR A 208 0.88 -20.27 2.93
N PRO A 209 0.95 -21.54 3.39
CA PRO A 209 -0.21 -22.27 3.94
C PRO A 209 -0.71 -21.69 5.27
N GLY A 210 0.15 -20.94 5.96
CA GLY A 210 -0.16 -20.28 7.23
C GLY A 210 -0.82 -18.91 7.10
N LEU A 211 -1.20 -18.44 5.90
CA LEU A 211 -1.81 -17.12 5.71
C LEU A 211 -3.01 -16.92 6.65
N ILE A 212 -2.97 -15.79 7.39
CA ILE A 212 -3.97 -15.44 8.39
C ILE A 212 -5.24 -14.94 7.70
N PHE A 213 -5.16 -13.85 6.94
CA PHE A 213 -6.35 -13.19 6.39
C PHE A 213 -6.77 -13.79 5.05
N THR A 214 -7.81 -14.61 5.12
CA THR A 214 -8.39 -15.30 3.95
C THR A 214 -9.91 -15.11 3.92
N THR A 215 -10.51 -15.22 2.74
CA THR A 215 -11.96 -15.30 2.60
C THR A 215 -12.47 -16.63 3.16
N SER A 216 -13.79 -16.77 3.32
CA SER A 216 -14.41 -18.04 3.74
C SER A 216 -14.04 -19.21 2.84
N SER A 217 -13.77 -18.97 1.56
CA SER A 217 -13.33 -20.00 0.60
C SER A 217 -11.81 -20.22 0.57
N GLY A 218 -11.03 -19.57 1.47
CA GLY A 218 -9.58 -19.67 1.52
C GLY A 218 -8.84 -18.88 0.44
N ARG A 219 -9.48 -17.89 -0.22
CA ARG A 219 -8.78 -16.95 -1.09
C ARG A 219 -8.09 -15.88 -0.26
N SER A 220 -6.94 -15.37 -0.73
CA SER A 220 -6.29 -14.23 -0.09
C SER A 220 -7.13 -12.96 -0.21
N TYR A 221 -7.20 -12.16 0.85
CA TYR A 221 -7.73 -10.81 0.74
C TYR A 221 -6.84 -9.97 -0.15
N LEU A 222 -7.46 -9.00 -0.83
CA LEU A 222 -6.76 -8.00 -1.62
C LEU A 222 -6.77 -6.66 -0.86
N PRO A 223 -5.70 -5.86 -0.94
CA PRO A 223 -5.72 -4.51 -0.39
C PRO A 223 -6.90 -3.68 -0.92
N SER A 224 -7.23 -3.81 -2.21
CA SER A 224 -8.38 -3.13 -2.82
C SER A 224 -9.72 -3.56 -2.22
N SER A 225 -9.88 -4.84 -1.88
CA SER A 225 -11.12 -5.32 -1.26
C SER A 225 -11.31 -4.73 0.15
N ALA A 226 -10.23 -4.66 0.92
CA ALA A 226 -10.27 -4.02 2.25
C ALA A 226 -10.55 -2.51 2.15
N GLN A 227 -9.95 -1.82 1.17
CA GLN A 227 -10.22 -0.41 0.90
C GLN A 227 -11.68 -0.16 0.49
N THR A 228 -12.23 -1.01 -0.39
CA THR A 228 -13.64 -0.92 -0.81
C THR A 228 -14.57 -1.12 0.38
N GLU A 229 -14.30 -2.10 1.23
CA GLU A 229 -15.09 -2.33 2.43
C GLU A 229 -14.98 -1.16 3.43
N CYS A 230 -13.78 -0.63 3.64
CA CYS A 230 -13.58 0.56 4.46
C CYS A 230 -14.43 1.74 3.96
N ARG A 231 -14.38 2.04 2.64
CA ARG A 231 -15.20 3.11 2.05
C ARG A 231 -16.68 2.87 2.24
N ARG A 232 -17.16 1.63 2.02
CA ARG A 232 -18.55 1.26 2.23
C ARG A 232 -19.02 1.52 3.67
N ILE A 233 -18.16 1.23 4.65
CA ILE A 233 -18.46 1.42 6.08
C ILE A 233 -18.50 2.90 6.44
N VAL A 234 -17.58 3.69 5.88
CA VAL A 234 -17.48 5.14 6.14
C VAL A 234 -18.52 5.94 5.33
N GLY A 235 -19.13 5.34 4.31
CA GLY A 235 -20.14 5.99 3.49
C GLY A 235 -19.57 6.90 2.39
N ILE A 236 -18.37 6.61 1.91
CA ILE A 236 -17.65 7.35 0.84
C ILE A 236 -17.55 6.49 -0.42
#